data_a57b110bd64a970b15540f299c7114a4
#
_entry.id   a57b110bd64a970b15540f299c7114a4
#
_cell.length_a   1.000
_cell.length_b   1.000
_cell.length_c   1.000
_cell.angle_alpha   90.00
_cell.angle_beta   90.00
_cell.angle_gamma   90.00
#
_symmetry.space_group_name_H-M   'P 1'
#
loop_
_entity.id
_entity.type
_entity.pdbx_description
1 polymer ?
#
loop_
_entity_poly.entity_id
_entity_poly.type
_entity_poly.pdbx_seq_one_letter_code
_entity_poly.pdbx_strand_id
1 'polypeptide(L)'
;EKVDNFKGNKFLENLAETKNENFYGVRQKYTSIKTLGKVKKTASSVDGNSSASIYRFKDFNIVEFTTKANALDYDSMDALKKATDKPLIIINESMQFSAGVNLTYTMQFADKNDFKSIEKFIKYFQETCKHLKYSKHPVISAPSGLTLGGGFEVLVQSNFVASHTNIVVGLVE
;
A
#
# COMPACT_ATOMS: atom_id res chain seq x y z
N GLU A 1 -13.63 24.33 -29.94
CA GLU A 1 -12.75 25.52 -29.86
C GLU A 1 -11.41 25.16 -30.45
N LYS A 2 -11.01 25.95 -31.47
CA LYS A 2 -9.84 25.65 -32.27
C LYS A 2 -8.56 25.90 -31.50
N VAL A 3 -7.59 25.00 -31.69
CA VAL A 3 -6.26 24.95 -31.14
C VAL A 3 -5.37 26.16 -31.50
N ASP A 4 -5.94 27.23 -32.01
CA ASP A 4 -5.22 28.39 -32.58
C ASP A 4 -4.50 29.28 -31.56
N ASN A 5 -4.62 29.01 -30.27
CA ASN A 5 -4.07 29.86 -29.17
C ASN A 5 -2.86 29.32 -28.45
N PHE A 6 -2.22 28.21 -28.89
CA PHE A 6 -1.08 27.62 -28.20
C PHE A 6 0.28 27.91 -28.86
N LYS A 7 0.44 29.10 -29.44
CA LYS A 7 1.74 29.54 -29.99
C LYS A 7 2.78 29.59 -28.89
N GLY A 8 3.85 28.84 -29.08
CA GLY A 8 5.02 28.78 -28.18
C GLY A 8 5.19 27.48 -27.38
N ASN A 9 4.25 26.53 -27.47
CA ASN A 9 4.44 25.21 -26.89
C ASN A 9 4.67 24.19 -28.01
N LYS A 10 5.93 23.86 -28.27
CA LYS A 10 6.34 22.90 -29.33
C LYS A 10 5.60 21.57 -29.29
N PHE A 11 5.23 21.10 -28.11
CA PHE A 11 4.49 19.84 -27.95
C PHE A 11 3.06 19.96 -28.48
N LEU A 12 2.38 21.06 -28.20
CA LEU A 12 1.01 21.32 -28.66
C LEU A 12 0.98 21.68 -30.15
N GLU A 13 2.01 22.37 -30.65
CA GLU A 13 2.17 22.65 -32.08
C GLU A 13 2.36 21.35 -32.87
N ASN A 14 3.21 20.43 -32.43
CA ASN A 14 3.41 19.12 -33.05
C ASN A 14 2.12 18.26 -33.02
N LEU A 15 1.34 18.33 -31.93
CA LEU A 15 0.05 17.64 -31.83
C LEU A 15 -0.96 18.15 -32.86
N ALA A 16 -1.02 19.48 -33.08
CA ALA A 16 -1.87 20.11 -34.07
C ALA A 16 -1.45 19.76 -35.50
N GLU A 17 -0.15 19.74 -35.79
CA GLU A 17 0.41 19.38 -37.08
C GLU A 17 0.18 17.91 -37.47
N THR A 18 0.28 17.00 -36.49
CA THR A 18 0.11 15.56 -36.74
C THR A 18 -1.36 15.13 -36.82
N LYS A 19 -2.31 16.05 -36.63
CA LYS A 19 -3.77 15.73 -36.55
C LYS A 19 -4.08 14.61 -35.55
N ASN A 20 -3.24 14.45 -34.55
CA ASN A 20 -3.40 13.42 -33.57
C ASN A 20 -4.36 13.94 -32.49
N GLU A 21 -5.64 13.58 -32.60
CA GLU A 21 -6.68 14.00 -31.65
C GLU A 21 -6.54 13.35 -30.26
N ASN A 22 -5.58 12.42 -30.09
CA ASN A 22 -5.36 11.72 -28.83
C ASN A 22 -4.23 12.35 -28.03
N PHE A 23 -4.57 13.16 -27.05
CA PHE A 23 -3.66 13.75 -26.07
C PHE A 23 -2.75 12.74 -25.36
N TYR A 24 -3.15 11.48 -25.29
CA TYR A 24 -2.48 10.39 -24.55
C TYR A 24 -1.78 9.37 -25.48
N GLY A 25 -1.60 9.65 -26.75
CA GLY A 25 -1.03 8.68 -27.68
C GLY A 25 -1.92 7.43 -27.86
N VAL A 26 -1.36 6.39 -28.45
CA VAL A 26 -2.06 5.11 -28.56
C VAL A 26 -2.21 4.51 -27.17
N ARG A 27 -3.44 4.45 -26.64
CA ARG A 27 -3.71 3.69 -25.41
C ARG A 27 -3.27 2.26 -25.65
N GLN A 28 -2.19 1.85 -24.97
CA GLN A 28 -1.88 0.43 -24.91
C GLN A 28 -3.12 -0.27 -24.34
N LYS A 29 -3.75 -1.13 -25.14
CA LYS A 29 -4.80 -2.02 -24.63
C LYS A 29 -4.11 -2.96 -23.64
N TYR A 30 -4.17 -2.63 -22.36
CA TYR A 30 -3.82 -3.57 -21.31
C TYR A 30 -4.84 -4.72 -21.37
N THR A 31 -4.46 -5.81 -21.99
CA THR A 31 -5.33 -6.96 -22.24
C THR A 31 -5.71 -7.70 -20.94
N SER A 32 -5.07 -7.40 -19.82
CA SER A 32 -5.48 -7.95 -18.52
C SER A 32 -4.94 -7.13 -17.33
N ILE A 33 -5.69 -6.14 -16.86
CA ILE A 33 -5.44 -5.56 -15.54
C ILE A 33 -5.88 -6.59 -14.51
N LYS A 34 -4.94 -7.07 -13.70
CA LYS A 34 -5.22 -7.93 -12.55
C LYS A 34 -5.48 -7.04 -11.34
N THR A 35 -6.73 -6.88 -10.97
CA THR A 35 -7.10 -6.26 -9.69
C THR A 35 -6.86 -7.26 -8.55
N LEU A 36 -6.70 -6.77 -7.31
CA LEU A 36 -6.56 -7.63 -6.14
C LEU A 36 -7.74 -8.61 -6.03
N GLY A 37 -8.99 -8.17 -6.27
CA GLY A 37 -10.16 -9.03 -6.24
C GLY A 37 -10.13 -10.16 -7.29
N LYS A 38 -9.53 -9.94 -8.47
CA LYS A 38 -9.30 -11.02 -9.43
C LYS A 38 -8.22 -11.98 -8.97
N VAL A 39 -7.16 -11.46 -8.35
CA VAL A 39 -6.07 -12.29 -7.81
C VAL A 39 -6.58 -13.16 -6.68
N LYS A 40 -7.36 -12.61 -5.75
CA LYS A 40 -7.98 -13.33 -4.62
C LYS A 40 -8.83 -14.53 -5.05
N LYS A 41 -9.46 -14.49 -6.24
CA LYS A 41 -10.22 -15.62 -6.78
C LYS A 41 -9.35 -16.81 -7.18
N THR A 42 -8.07 -16.60 -7.44
CA THR A 42 -7.13 -17.63 -7.92
C THR A 42 -5.98 -17.86 -6.95
N ALA A 43 -5.80 -16.99 -5.97
CA ALA A 43 -4.83 -17.13 -4.90
C ALA A 43 -5.35 -18.10 -3.83
N SER A 44 -4.44 -18.85 -3.23
CA SER A 44 -4.77 -19.60 -2.02
C SER A 44 -4.67 -18.66 -0.81
N SER A 45 -5.65 -18.67 0.07
CA SER A 45 -5.49 -18.09 1.41
C SER A 45 -4.46 -18.96 2.14
N VAL A 46 -3.38 -18.35 2.60
CA VAL A 46 -2.28 -19.08 3.25
C VAL A 46 -2.41 -18.99 4.75
N ASP A 47 -2.67 -17.80 5.23
CA ASP A 47 -2.79 -17.48 6.64
C ASP A 47 -3.50 -16.13 6.77
N GLY A 48 -3.86 -15.78 7.98
CA GLY A 48 -4.48 -14.50 8.29
C GLY A 48 -4.89 -14.46 9.75
N ASN A 49 -5.27 -13.27 10.19
CA ASN A 49 -5.78 -13.03 11.52
C ASN A 49 -6.92 -12.01 11.47
N SER A 50 -7.32 -11.45 12.61
CA SER A 50 -8.41 -10.48 12.68
C SER A 50 -8.10 -9.16 11.94
N SER A 51 -6.82 -8.85 11.73
CA SER A 51 -6.35 -7.54 11.26
C SER A 51 -5.75 -7.55 9.86
N ALA A 52 -5.39 -8.72 9.33
CA ALA A 52 -4.84 -8.86 8.00
C ALA A 52 -5.07 -10.25 7.40
N SER A 53 -5.19 -10.30 6.09
CA SER A 53 -5.22 -11.55 5.32
C SER A 53 -3.93 -11.71 4.54
N ILE A 54 -3.43 -12.94 4.47
CA ILE A 54 -2.26 -13.32 3.67
C ILE A 54 -2.73 -14.25 2.56
N TYR A 55 -2.45 -13.86 1.32
CA TYR A 55 -2.74 -14.67 0.13
C TYR A 55 -1.44 -15.09 -0.53
N ARG A 56 -1.38 -16.32 -1.03
CA ARG A 56 -0.31 -16.78 -1.91
C ARG A 56 -0.76 -16.76 -3.35
N PHE A 57 -0.03 -16.04 -4.17
CA PHE A 57 -0.26 -16.02 -5.61
C PHE A 57 1.06 -16.28 -6.33
N LYS A 58 1.16 -17.45 -6.99
CA LYS A 58 2.41 -17.94 -7.59
C LYS A 58 3.54 -17.98 -6.53
N ASP A 59 4.64 -17.29 -6.77
CA ASP A 59 5.85 -17.33 -5.96
C ASP A 59 5.97 -16.18 -4.95
N PHE A 60 4.89 -15.40 -4.74
CA PHE A 60 4.89 -14.28 -3.81
C PHE A 60 3.65 -14.27 -2.91
N ASN A 61 3.79 -13.59 -1.80
CA ASN A 61 2.70 -13.33 -0.87
C ASN A 61 2.09 -11.95 -1.11
N ILE A 62 0.82 -11.84 -0.77
CA ILE A 62 0.09 -10.58 -0.75
C ILE A 62 -0.49 -10.42 0.66
N VAL A 63 -0.26 -9.27 1.27
CA VAL A 63 -0.91 -8.87 2.52
C VAL A 63 -1.93 -7.78 2.23
N GLU A 64 -3.14 -7.98 2.75
CA GLU A 64 -4.23 -7.01 2.76
C GLU A 64 -4.65 -6.77 4.20
N PHE A 65 -4.67 -5.50 4.65
CA PHE A 65 -5.20 -5.14 5.96
C PHE A 65 -6.73 -5.14 5.94
N THR A 66 -7.34 -5.61 7.02
CA THR A 66 -8.80 -5.81 7.12
C THR A 66 -9.44 -5.07 8.29
N THR A 67 -8.66 -4.34 9.07
CA THR A 67 -9.14 -3.49 10.16
C THR A 67 -9.91 -2.29 9.63
N LYS A 68 -10.70 -1.65 10.50
CA LYS A 68 -11.34 -0.37 10.16
C LYS A 68 -10.27 0.65 9.79
N ALA A 69 -10.44 1.29 8.63
CA ALA A 69 -9.48 2.25 8.07
C ALA A 69 -8.07 1.67 7.81
N ASN A 70 -7.94 0.35 7.78
CA ASN A 70 -6.65 -0.37 7.68
C ASN A 70 -5.65 0.09 8.76
N ALA A 71 -6.17 0.42 9.96
CA ALA A 71 -5.34 0.82 11.08
C ALA A 71 -4.52 -0.35 11.59
N LEU A 72 -3.25 -0.08 11.91
CA LEU A 72 -2.25 -1.10 12.25
C LEU A 72 -2.24 -1.40 13.74
N ASP A 73 -2.26 -2.67 14.06
CA ASP A 73 -2.15 -3.22 15.41
C ASP A 73 -1.10 -4.35 15.45
N TYR A 74 -1.01 -5.06 16.57
CA TYR A 74 -0.05 -6.15 16.71
C TYR A 74 -0.26 -7.23 15.63
N ASP A 75 -1.51 -7.62 15.37
CA ASP A 75 -1.84 -8.69 14.43
C ASP A 75 -1.52 -8.31 12.99
N SER A 76 -1.76 -7.07 12.59
CA SER A 76 -1.37 -6.61 11.25
C SER A 76 0.14 -6.59 11.06
N MET A 77 0.91 -6.22 12.09
CA MET A 77 2.38 -6.26 12.06
C MET A 77 2.91 -7.71 12.05
N ASP A 78 2.27 -8.62 12.78
CA ASP A 78 2.61 -10.04 12.77
C ASP A 78 2.38 -10.67 11.38
N ALA A 79 1.26 -10.34 10.74
CA ALA A 79 0.96 -10.80 9.38
C ALA A 79 2.01 -10.31 8.36
N LEU A 80 2.44 -9.04 8.46
CA LEU A 80 3.52 -8.52 7.63
C LEU A 80 4.82 -9.31 7.81
N LYS A 81 5.21 -9.55 9.06
CA LYS A 81 6.43 -10.28 9.39
C LYS A 81 6.39 -11.73 8.88
N LYS A 82 5.29 -12.42 9.07
CA LYS A 82 5.08 -13.79 8.56
C LYS A 82 5.15 -13.87 7.03
N ALA A 83 4.58 -12.88 6.35
CA ALA A 83 4.48 -12.90 4.90
C ALA A 83 5.82 -12.66 4.17
N THR A 84 6.91 -12.33 4.87
CA THR A 84 8.24 -12.12 4.29
C THR A 84 9.02 -13.40 4.01
N ASP A 85 8.44 -14.58 4.25
CA ASP A 85 9.02 -15.87 3.83
C ASP A 85 9.18 -16.00 2.31
N LYS A 86 8.53 -15.13 1.55
CA LYS A 86 8.57 -14.97 0.09
C LYS A 86 8.57 -13.48 -0.29
N PRO A 87 8.80 -13.14 -1.58
CA PRO A 87 8.53 -11.80 -2.08
C PRO A 87 7.14 -11.35 -1.66
N LEU A 88 7.02 -10.14 -1.13
CA LEU A 88 5.81 -9.61 -0.51
C LEU A 88 5.25 -8.42 -1.29
N ILE A 89 3.95 -8.42 -1.53
CA ILE A 89 3.20 -7.25 -1.98
C ILE A 89 2.22 -6.84 -0.87
N ILE A 90 2.29 -5.59 -0.43
CA ILE A 90 1.33 -4.98 0.51
C ILE A 90 0.37 -4.12 -0.29
N ILE A 91 -0.90 -4.50 -0.32
CA ILE A 91 -1.92 -3.82 -1.14
C ILE A 91 -3.31 -4.00 -0.52
N ASN A 92 -4.15 -2.99 -0.62
CA ASN A 92 -5.52 -3.03 -0.15
C ASN A 92 -6.52 -2.68 -1.27
N GLU A 93 -7.68 -3.31 -1.28
CA GLU A 93 -8.80 -2.95 -2.16
C GLU A 93 -9.63 -1.77 -1.63
N SER A 94 -9.33 -1.27 -0.45
CA SER A 94 -10.05 -0.15 0.16
C SER A 94 -9.59 1.20 -0.43
N MET A 95 -10.35 2.26 -0.09
CA MET A 95 -10.04 3.63 -0.51
C MET A 95 -8.79 4.22 0.15
N GLN A 96 -8.12 3.48 1.03
CA GLN A 96 -6.93 3.91 1.76
C GLN A 96 -5.99 2.75 2.00
N PHE A 97 -4.70 3.04 2.03
CA PHE A 97 -3.67 2.06 2.34
C PHE A 97 -3.65 1.78 3.84
N SER A 98 -3.49 2.81 4.65
CA SER A 98 -3.59 2.72 6.12
C SER A 98 -3.72 4.10 6.74
N ALA A 99 -4.61 4.22 7.73
CA ALA A 99 -4.75 5.44 8.54
C ALA A 99 -3.69 5.55 9.65
N GLY A 100 -2.74 4.60 9.74
CA GLY A 100 -1.72 4.57 10.78
C GLY A 100 -2.02 3.59 11.89
N VAL A 101 -1.42 3.80 13.06
CA VAL A 101 -1.58 2.92 14.23
C VAL A 101 -3.03 2.93 14.74
N ASN A 102 -3.51 1.76 15.14
CA ASN A 102 -4.82 1.61 15.75
C ASN A 102 -4.84 2.19 17.16
N LEU A 103 -5.26 3.44 17.28
CA LEU A 103 -5.32 4.15 18.57
C LEU A 103 -6.26 3.47 19.56
N THR A 104 -7.37 2.88 19.11
CA THR A 104 -8.28 2.15 19.99
C THR A 104 -7.58 0.95 20.64
N TYR A 105 -6.72 0.25 19.88
CA TYR A 105 -5.90 -0.83 20.41
C TYR A 105 -4.92 -0.34 21.47
N THR A 106 -4.30 0.80 21.26
CA THR A 106 -3.31 1.37 22.20
C THR A 106 -3.99 1.95 23.45
N MET A 107 -5.14 2.62 23.29
CA MET A 107 -5.87 3.24 24.38
C MET A 107 -6.34 2.24 25.43
N GLN A 108 -6.74 1.02 25.06
CA GLN A 108 -7.15 -0.01 26.04
C GLN A 108 -6.02 -0.39 27.02
N PHE A 109 -4.76 -0.19 26.69
CA PHE A 109 -3.64 -0.37 27.59
C PHE A 109 -3.40 0.89 28.43
N ALA A 110 -3.53 2.07 27.82
CA ALA A 110 -3.40 3.35 28.53
C ALA A 110 -4.45 3.51 29.63
N ASP A 111 -5.71 3.15 29.36
CA ASP A 111 -6.81 3.18 30.32
C ASP A 111 -6.56 2.29 31.54
N LYS A 112 -5.77 1.24 31.37
CA LYS A 112 -5.34 0.32 32.44
C LYS A 112 -4.00 0.69 33.08
N ASN A 113 -3.39 1.82 32.67
CA ASN A 113 -2.01 2.19 33.02
C ASN A 113 -0.96 1.11 32.69
N ASP A 114 -1.24 0.28 31.67
CA ASP A 114 -0.33 -0.76 31.21
C ASP A 114 0.64 -0.22 30.15
N PHE A 115 1.51 0.66 30.57
CA PHE A 115 2.54 1.26 29.69
C PHE A 115 3.56 0.25 29.17
N LYS A 116 3.73 -0.88 29.87
CA LYS A 116 4.61 -1.95 29.40
C LYS A 116 4.10 -2.62 28.13
N SER A 117 2.79 -2.83 28.04
CA SER A 117 2.18 -3.38 26.82
C SER A 117 2.26 -2.39 25.66
N ILE A 118 2.11 -1.09 25.93
CA ILE A 118 2.32 -0.04 24.90
C ILE A 118 3.77 -0.07 24.42
N GLU A 119 4.75 -0.06 25.33
CA GLU A 119 6.18 -0.13 24.96
C GLU A 119 6.50 -1.39 24.14
N LYS A 120 5.95 -2.54 24.54
CA LYS A 120 6.12 -3.81 23.83
C LYS A 120 5.57 -3.73 22.41
N PHE A 121 4.39 -3.11 22.23
CA PHE A 121 3.79 -2.92 20.91
C PHE A 121 4.64 -2.00 20.05
N ILE A 122 5.09 -0.86 20.57
CA ILE A 122 5.95 0.09 19.84
C ILE A 122 7.25 -0.61 19.39
N LYS A 123 7.91 -1.35 20.29
CA LYS A 123 9.11 -2.10 19.93
C LYS A 123 8.84 -3.14 18.84
N TYR A 124 7.74 -3.87 18.96
CA TYR A 124 7.37 -4.85 17.94
C TYR A 124 7.09 -4.22 16.58
N PHE A 125 6.42 -3.06 16.57
CA PHE A 125 6.17 -2.27 15.37
C PHE A 125 7.50 -1.86 14.70
N GLN A 126 8.40 -1.27 15.45
CA GLN A 126 9.72 -0.83 14.96
C GLN A 126 10.56 -2.01 14.45
N GLU A 127 10.57 -3.13 15.18
CA GLU A 127 11.25 -4.36 14.76
C GLU A 127 10.67 -4.93 13.48
N THR A 128 9.34 -4.88 13.30
CA THR A 128 8.69 -5.31 12.05
C THR A 128 9.05 -4.39 10.89
N CYS A 129 9.03 -3.08 11.08
CA CYS A 129 9.51 -2.11 10.10
C CYS A 129 10.96 -2.41 9.69
N LYS A 130 11.84 -2.63 10.66
CA LYS A 130 13.22 -3.03 10.41
C LYS A 130 13.32 -4.36 9.67
N HIS A 131 12.47 -5.34 10.03
CA HIS A 131 12.40 -6.63 9.36
C HIS A 131 11.99 -6.51 7.89
N LEU A 132 10.99 -5.67 7.57
CA LEU A 132 10.60 -5.39 6.18
C LEU A 132 11.76 -4.79 5.38
N LYS A 133 12.44 -3.78 5.95
CA LYS A 133 13.57 -3.10 5.30
C LYS A 133 14.72 -4.04 4.95
N TYR A 134 15.01 -4.99 5.82
CA TYR A 134 16.13 -5.93 5.68
C TYR A 134 15.66 -7.35 5.32
N SER A 135 14.45 -7.47 4.79
CA SER A 135 13.91 -8.75 4.36
C SER A 135 14.79 -9.40 3.30
N LYS A 136 14.95 -10.72 3.39
CA LYS A 136 15.66 -11.52 2.38
C LYS A 136 15.01 -11.45 1.01
N HIS A 137 13.70 -11.28 0.98
CA HIS A 137 12.91 -11.19 -0.24
C HIS A 137 12.41 -9.76 -0.44
N PRO A 138 12.24 -9.30 -1.69
CA PRO A 138 11.77 -7.96 -1.96
C PRO A 138 10.36 -7.72 -1.40
N VAL A 139 10.18 -6.54 -0.83
CA VAL A 139 8.90 -6.03 -0.34
C VAL A 139 8.47 -4.88 -1.25
N ILE A 140 7.24 -4.96 -1.74
CA ILE A 140 6.62 -3.95 -2.62
C ILE A 140 5.36 -3.45 -1.93
N SER A 141 5.20 -2.16 -1.79
CA SER A 141 3.93 -1.56 -1.36
C SER A 141 3.22 -0.90 -2.52
N ALA A 142 1.92 -1.14 -2.63
CA ALA A 142 1.04 -0.56 -3.65
C ALA A 142 -0.05 0.31 -2.97
N PRO A 143 0.32 1.50 -2.46
CA PRO A 143 -0.59 2.34 -1.72
C PRO A 143 -1.56 3.11 -2.62
N SER A 144 -2.77 3.31 -2.12
CA SER A 144 -3.79 4.21 -2.67
C SER A 144 -4.49 4.98 -1.56
N GLY A 145 -4.89 6.21 -1.82
CA GLY A 145 -5.56 7.07 -0.86
C GLY A 145 -4.70 7.40 0.36
N LEU A 146 -5.31 7.44 1.54
CA LEU A 146 -4.62 7.82 2.77
C LEU A 146 -3.58 6.77 3.17
N THR A 147 -2.35 7.23 3.43
CA THR A 147 -1.21 6.44 3.89
C THR A 147 -0.49 7.26 4.95
N LEU A 148 -0.96 7.18 6.18
CA LEU A 148 -0.61 8.13 7.24
C LEU A 148 0.09 7.44 8.41
N GLY A 149 0.90 8.19 9.16
CA GLY A 149 1.56 7.74 10.38
C GLY A 149 2.25 6.39 10.21
N GLY A 150 1.90 5.40 11.04
CA GLY A 150 2.44 4.04 10.95
C GLY A 150 2.25 3.36 9.59
N GLY A 151 1.20 3.72 8.83
CA GLY A 151 1.01 3.25 7.45
C GLY A 151 2.08 3.79 6.51
N PHE A 152 2.47 5.04 6.67
CA PHE A 152 3.59 5.62 5.94
C PHE A 152 4.94 5.03 6.39
N GLU A 153 5.10 4.75 7.69
CA GLU A 153 6.31 4.09 8.21
C GLU A 153 6.49 2.70 7.57
N VAL A 154 5.43 1.89 7.46
CA VAL A 154 5.47 0.59 6.74
C VAL A 154 5.81 0.80 5.26
N LEU A 155 5.18 1.79 4.61
CA LEU A 155 5.40 2.10 3.21
C LEU A 155 6.88 2.35 2.89
N VAL A 156 7.54 3.20 3.66
CA VAL A 156 8.94 3.61 3.41
C VAL A 156 9.97 2.52 3.71
N GLN A 157 9.56 1.41 4.31
CA GLN A 157 10.43 0.24 4.49
C GLN A 157 10.41 -0.72 3.30
N SER A 158 9.55 -0.47 2.30
CA SER A 158 9.48 -1.30 1.10
C SER A 158 10.65 -1.01 0.15
N ASN A 159 11.10 -2.04 -0.56
CA ASN A 159 12.15 -1.89 -1.60
C ASN A 159 11.62 -1.10 -2.80
N PHE A 160 10.33 -1.25 -3.13
CA PHE A 160 9.65 -0.53 -4.20
C PHE A 160 8.28 -0.08 -3.76
N VAL A 161 7.87 1.08 -4.26
CA VAL A 161 6.54 1.65 -4.05
C VAL A 161 5.88 1.88 -5.39
N ALA A 162 4.75 1.20 -5.64
CA ALA A 162 3.90 1.39 -6.80
C ALA A 162 2.64 2.17 -6.39
N SER A 163 2.77 3.48 -6.23
CA SER A 163 1.69 4.32 -5.73
C SER A 163 0.63 4.63 -6.78
N HIS A 164 -0.62 4.65 -6.34
CA HIS A 164 -1.70 5.22 -7.13
C HIS A 164 -1.61 6.76 -7.12
N THR A 165 -2.13 7.41 -8.17
CA THR A 165 -2.06 8.88 -8.31
C THR A 165 -2.83 9.66 -7.25
N ASN A 166 -3.79 9.02 -6.56
CA ASN A 166 -4.60 9.63 -5.50
C ASN A 166 -3.99 9.49 -4.09
N ILE A 167 -2.74 9.04 -3.98
CA ILE A 167 -2.11 8.83 -2.68
C ILE A 167 -1.94 10.15 -1.91
N VAL A 168 -2.25 10.10 -0.63
CA VAL A 168 -1.92 11.16 0.34
C VAL A 168 -1.07 10.55 1.44
N VAL A 169 0.17 10.98 1.56
CA VAL A 169 1.15 10.41 2.49
C VAL A 169 1.60 11.44 3.51
N GLY A 170 1.90 10.99 4.70
CA GLY A 170 2.51 11.85 5.73
C GLY A 170 2.69 11.14 7.07
N LEU A 171 3.67 11.64 7.83
CA LEU A 171 3.80 11.37 9.25
C LEU A 171 2.89 12.37 9.97
N VAL A 172 1.62 12.01 10.08
CA VAL A 172 0.63 12.80 10.81
C VAL A 172 0.53 12.22 12.20
N GLU A 173 0.82 13.01 13.20
CA GLU A 173 0.69 12.72 14.62
C GLU A 173 -0.59 13.33 15.17
#